data_845c399264ae0756ec4add7da5b1758a
#
_entry.id   845c399264ae0756ec4add7da5b1758a
#
_cell.length_a   1.000
_cell.length_b   1.000
_cell.length_c   1.000
_cell.angle_alpha   90.00
_cell.angle_beta   90.00
_cell.angle_gamma   90.00
#
_symmetry.space_group_name_H-M   'P 1'
#
loop_
_entity.id
_entity.type
_entity.pdbx_description
1 polymer ?
#
loop_
_entity_poly.entity_id
_entity_poly.type
_entity_poly.pdbx_seq_one_letter_code
_entity_poly.pdbx_strand_id
1 'polypeptide(L)'
;SLKKGKTYTLKATVTPKDCTDKSVKWKSSKSSVVKVDANGKVTAKKAGTATITATTKNGLKATCKITVTDPATKVYLTPAMSIKKGSSVKLTASVFPKTATDKLTWSTSNKKVVTVTKSGKIKGVKTGTATITVKTTSGKKATCKVTVVKSNKKSAGIKLSAKKLTLKQNTTKQLKATLDKNATDKVTWSSSNKKV
;
A
#
# COMPACT_ATOMS: atom_id res chain seq x y z
N SER A 1 9.76 5.80 -22.66
CA SER A 1 10.42 5.40 -21.41
C SER A 1 11.57 4.44 -21.70
N LEU A 2 12.60 4.48 -20.87
CA LEU A 2 13.80 3.65 -21.01
C LEU A 2 14.10 2.97 -19.67
N LYS A 3 14.41 1.67 -19.70
CA LYS A 3 14.83 0.96 -18.48
C LYS A 3 16.25 1.38 -18.09
N LYS A 4 16.52 1.52 -16.81
CA LYS A 4 17.86 1.78 -16.27
C LYS A 4 18.89 0.80 -16.86
N GLY A 5 20.05 1.32 -17.23
CA GLY A 5 21.13 0.58 -17.91
C GLY A 5 20.96 0.42 -19.42
N LYS A 6 19.81 0.79 -20.00
CA LYS A 6 19.60 0.72 -21.45
C LYS A 6 19.97 2.01 -22.14
N THR A 7 20.29 1.89 -23.44
CA THR A 7 20.63 3.00 -24.32
C THR A 7 19.64 3.12 -25.47
N TYR A 8 19.55 4.30 -26.05
CA TYR A 8 18.77 4.58 -27.26
C TYR A 8 19.42 5.75 -28.00
N THR A 9 19.41 5.75 -29.33
CA THR A 9 19.95 6.86 -30.11
C THR A 9 18.81 7.75 -30.62
N LEU A 10 18.78 8.99 -30.17
CA LEU A 10 17.87 10.00 -30.67
C LEU A 10 18.38 10.48 -32.03
N LYS A 11 17.46 10.74 -32.96
CA LYS A 11 17.75 11.35 -34.24
C LYS A 11 17.12 12.76 -34.25
N ALA A 12 17.91 13.76 -34.62
CA ALA A 12 17.41 15.11 -34.89
C ALA A 12 17.38 15.28 -36.44
N THR A 13 16.27 15.78 -36.95
CA THR A 13 16.15 16.16 -38.37
C THR A 13 16.16 17.69 -38.46
N VAL A 14 17.06 18.24 -39.22
CA VAL A 14 17.14 19.69 -39.48
C VAL A 14 16.49 19.95 -40.84
N THR A 15 15.61 20.94 -40.87
CA THR A 15 14.89 21.37 -42.09
C THR A 15 15.18 22.85 -42.35
N PRO A 16 15.21 23.27 -43.62
CA PRO A 16 14.99 22.51 -44.86
C PRO A 16 16.12 21.51 -45.17
N LYS A 17 15.88 20.55 -46.05
CA LYS A 17 16.87 19.48 -46.37
C LYS A 17 18.15 19.99 -47.03
N ASP A 18 18.09 21.12 -47.64
CA ASP A 18 19.19 21.81 -48.36
C ASP A 18 20.02 22.73 -47.48
N CYS A 19 19.74 22.81 -46.17
CA CYS A 19 20.56 23.60 -45.26
C CYS A 19 22.02 23.05 -45.21
N THR A 20 23.00 23.95 -45.23
CA THR A 20 24.44 23.63 -45.31
C THR A 20 24.97 23.03 -44.01
N ASP A 21 24.45 23.43 -42.88
CA ASP A 21 24.86 22.92 -41.56
C ASP A 21 23.72 22.18 -40.86
N LYS A 22 23.83 20.87 -40.77
CA LYS A 22 22.89 19.97 -40.09
C LYS A 22 23.36 19.54 -38.70
N SER A 23 24.46 20.12 -38.22
CA SER A 23 25.04 19.77 -36.94
C SER A 23 24.11 20.17 -35.79
N VAL A 24 24.03 19.33 -34.76
CA VAL A 24 23.27 19.61 -33.53
C VAL A 24 24.11 19.32 -32.30
N LYS A 25 23.98 20.16 -31.29
CA LYS A 25 24.54 19.95 -29.94
C LYS A 25 23.50 19.35 -29.04
N TRP A 26 23.83 18.28 -28.36
CA TRP A 26 22.95 17.57 -27.45
C TRP A 26 23.22 17.95 -25.99
N LYS A 27 22.17 18.19 -25.21
CA LYS A 27 22.27 18.48 -23.77
C LYS A 27 21.18 17.75 -23.01
N SER A 28 21.53 17.19 -21.84
CA SER A 28 20.57 16.63 -20.90
C SER A 28 20.32 17.62 -19.77
N SER A 29 19.06 17.78 -19.36
CA SER A 29 18.68 18.58 -18.19
C SER A 29 19.11 17.94 -16.86
N LYS A 30 19.33 16.61 -16.87
CA LYS A 30 19.78 15.83 -15.68
C LYS A 30 20.67 14.68 -16.16
N SER A 31 21.97 14.92 -16.33
CA SER A 31 22.95 13.92 -16.80
C SER A 31 23.13 12.73 -15.82
N SER A 32 22.79 12.92 -14.53
CA SER A 32 22.74 11.86 -13.54
C SER A 32 21.59 10.86 -13.77
N VAL A 33 20.52 11.27 -14.45
CA VAL A 33 19.36 10.44 -14.80
C VAL A 33 19.53 9.85 -16.20
N VAL A 34 19.79 10.71 -17.18
CA VAL A 34 20.06 10.34 -18.57
C VAL A 34 21.28 11.10 -19.07
N LYS A 35 22.34 10.40 -19.43
CA LYS A 35 23.49 10.99 -20.16
C LYS A 35 23.19 10.94 -21.65
N VAL A 36 23.57 11.97 -22.38
CA VAL A 36 23.56 12.01 -23.85
C VAL A 36 24.98 12.31 -24.34
N ASP A 37 25.42 11.68 -25.44
CA ASP A 37 26.67 11.96 -26.12
C ASP A 37 26.49 12.87 -27.37
N ALA A 38 27.57 13.20 -28.03
CA ALA A 38 27.57 14.04 -29.21
C ALA A 38 26.75 13.47 -30.38
N ASN A 39 26.57 12.14 -30.45
CA ASN A 39 25.83 11.46 -31.49
C ASN A 39 24.36 11.25 -31.17
N GLY A 40 23.87 11.84 -30.07
CA GLY A 40 22.48 11.68 -29.61
C GLY A 40 22.17 10.34 -28.93
N LYS A 41 23.20 9.52 -28.63
CA LYS A 41 23.02 8.30 -27.88
C LYS A 41 22.79 8.60 -26.41
N VAL A 42 21.58 8.27 -25.92
CA VAL A 42 21.20 8.44 -24.53
C VAL A 42 21.45 7.16 -23.74
N THR A 43 21.92 7.32 -22.51
CA THR A 43 22.16 6.23 -21.56
C THR A 43 21.34 6.49 -20.29
N ALA A 44 20.44 5.57 -19.94
CA ALA A 44 19.62 5.64 -18.74
C ALA A 44 20.42 5.21 -17.50
N LYS A 45 20.79 6.16 -16.62
CA LYS A 45 21.65 5.91 -15.45
C LYS A 45 20.89 5.67 -14.17
N LYS A 46 19.84 6.46 -13.92
CA LYS A 46 19.06 6.41 -12.66
C LYS A 46 17.58 6.64 -12.96
N ALA A 47 16.71 5.99 -12.19
CA ALA A 47 15.27 6.23 -12.29
C ALA A 47 14.93 7.70 -12.09
N GLY A 48 14.01 8.21 -12.90
CA GLY A 48 13.63 9.62 -12.92
C GLY A 48 13.30 10.10 -14.32
N THR A 49 13.24 11.42 -14.47
CA THR A 49 12.93 12.05 -15.76
C THR A 49 14.00 13.10 -16.10
N ALA A 50 14.44 13.12 -17.35
CA ALA A 50 15.29 14.14 -17.92
C ALA A 50 14.76 14.58 -19.28
N THR A 51 14.99 15.84 -19.66
CA THR A 51 14.74 16.39 -20.98
C THR A 51 16.04 16.45 -21.74
N ILE A 52 16.08 15.86 -22.92
CA ILE A 52 17.21 15.96 -23.85
C ILE A 52 16.87 17.05 -24.86
N THR A 53 17.78 17.97 -25.04
CA THR A 53 17.65 19.09 -26.00
C THR A 53 18.70 18.93 -27.10
N ALA A 54 18.27 18.96 -28.35
CA ALA A 54 19.10 19.15 -29.53
C ALA A 54 19.05 20.62 -29.92
N THR A 55 20.20 21.25 -30.13
CA THR A 55 20.31 22.66 -30.52
C THR A 55 21.15 22.77 -31.77
N THR A 56 20.62 23.42 -32.82
CA THR A 56 21.34 23.72 -34.05
C THR A 56 22.33 24.87 -33.82
N LYS A 57 23.28 25.10 -34.79
CA LYS A 57 24.27 26.19 -34.72
C LYS A 57 23.60 27.58 -34.62
N ASN A 58 22.47 27.78 -35.28
CA ASN A 58 21.68 29.00 -35.25
C ASN A 58 20.71 29.10 -34.08
N GLY A 59 20.80 28.20 -33.08
CA GLY A 59 20.07 28.29 -31.82
C GLY A 59 18.67 27.66 -31.79
N LEU A 60 18.19 27.06 -32.90
CA LEU A 60 16.91 26.35 -32.89
C LEU A 60 16.99 25.12 -31.99
N LYS A 61 15.89 24.82 -31.28
CA LYS A 61 15.86 23.75 -30.26
C LYS A 61 14.73 22.77 -30.51
N ALA A 62 15.04 21.49 -30.31
CA ALA A 62 14.04 20.41 -30.19
C ALA A 62 14.29 19.65 -28.90
N THR A 63 13.21 19.18 -28.26
CA THR A 63 13.32 18.51 -26.96
C THR A 63 12.66 17.13 -26.97
N CYS A 64 13.24 16.21 -26.19
CA CYS A 64 12.69 14.89 -25.95
C CYS A 64 12.69 14.59 -24.43
N LYS A 65 11.53 14.35 -23.85
CA LYS A 65 11.38 13.94 -22.45
C LYS A 65 11.58 12.44 -22.30
N ILE A 66 12.59 12.04 -21.53
CA ILE A 66 12.91 10.62 -21.27
C ILE A 66 12.60 10.31 -19.81
N THR A 67 11.77 9.29 -19.59
CA THR A 67 11.51 8.72 -18.26
C THR A 67 12.29 7.41 -18.13
N VAL A 68 13.16 7.35 -17.12
CA VAL A 68 13.90 6.14 -16.77
C VAL A 68 13.15 5.39 -15.69
N THR A 69 12.88 4.10 -15.96
CA THR A 69 12.25 3.17 -15.01
C THR A 69 13.29 2.18 -14.47
N ASP A 70 13.17 1.81 -13.21
CA ASP A 70 13.96 0.74 -12.57
C ASP A 70 12.97 -0.34 -12.12
N PRO A 71 12.67 -1.35 -12.95
CA PRO A 71 11.62 -2.31 -12.66
C PRO A 71 12.01 -3.24 -11.53
N ALA A 72 11.03 -3.64 -10.72
CA ALA A 72 11.20 -4.62 -9.67
C ALA A 72 11.67 -5.98 -10.24
N THR A 73 12.69 -6.55 -9.64
CA THR A 73 13.16 -7.91 -9.92
C THR A 73 12.53 -8.93 -8.97
N LYS A 74 12.23 -8.50 -7.73
CA LYS A 74 11.59 -9.33 -6.70
C LYS A 74 10.63 -8.49 -5.85
N VAL A 75 9.61 -9.13 -5.28
CA VAL A 75 8.76 -8.58 -4.24
C VAL A 75 8.59 -9.62 -3.13
N TYR A 76 8.60 -9.18 -1.89
CA TYR A 76 8.46 -10.02 -0.70
C TYR A 76 7.26 -9.57 0.12
N LEU A 77 6.61 -10.53 0.74
CA LEU A 77 5.51 -10.33 1.66
C LEU A 77 5.61 -11.39 2.76
N THR A 78 5.17 -11.08 3.98
CA THR A 78 5.04 -12.08 5.03
C THR A 78 4.18 -13.25 4.50
N PRO A 79 4.67 -14.51 4.54
CA PRO A 79 4.02 -15.63 3.85
C PRO A 79 2.68 -16.02 4.46
N ALA A 80 2.54 -15.88 5.79
CA ALA A 80 1.29 -16.18 6.49
C ALA A 80 1.12 -15.32 7.75
N MET A 81 -0.14 -15.10 8.13
CA MET A 81 -0.49 -14.43 9.39
C MET A 81 -1.91 -14.76 9.82
N SER A 82 -2.20 -14.56 11.11
CA SER A 82 -3.55 -14.66 11.68
C SER A 82 -4.03 -13.29 12.17
N ILE A 83 -5.30 -12.98 11.94
CA ILE A 83 -5.96 -11.77 12.44
C ILE A 83 -7.31 -12.13 13.06
N LYS A 84 -7.76 -11.35 14.06
CA LYS A 84 -9.10 -11.52 14.65
C LYS A 84 -10.18 -10.99 13.69
N LYS A 85 -11.37 -11.61 13.67
CA LYS A 85 -12.54 -11.06 12.98
C LYS A 85 -12.78 -9.60 13.43
N GLY A 86 -13.00 -8.70 12.48
CA GLY A 86 -13.19 -7.27 12.71
C GLY A 86 -11.90 -6.45 12.78
N SER A 87 -10.74 -7.09 13.04
CA SER A 87 -9.44 -6.40 13.11
C SER A 87 -8.91 -6.01 11.73
N SER A 88 -8.09 -4.97 11.71
CA SER A 88 -7.39 -4.51 10.51
C SER A 88 -5.88 -4.47 10.77
N VAL A 89 -5.11 -4.84 9.78
CA VAL A 89 -3.64 -4.81 9.80
C VAL A 89 -3.15 -4.27 8.46
N LYS A 90 -2.04 -3.53 8.44
CA LYS A 90 -1.39 -3.10 7.22
C LYS A 90 -0.31 -4.10 6.84
N LEU A 91 -0.42 -4.71 5.67
CA LEU A 91 0.64 -5.49 5.06
C LEU A 91 1.65 -4.57 4.40
N THR A 92 2.93 -4.84 4.60
CA THR A 92 4.03 -4.12 3.94
C THR A 92 4.74 -5.08 3.01
N ALA A 93 4.79 -4.75 1.73
CA ALA A 93 5.57 -5.48 0.75
C ALA A 93 6.94 -4.83 0.57
N SER A 94 8.00 -5.62 0.58
CA SER A 94 9.35 -5.17 0.25
C SER A 94 9.65 -5.47 -1.21
N VAL A 95 10.07 -4.44 -1.95
CA VAL A 95 10.39 -4.53 -3.39
C VAL A 95 11.90 -4.41 -3.57
N PHE A 96 12.46 -5.21 -4.46
CA PHE A 96 13.88 -5.16 -4.81
C PHE A 96 14.05 -4.92 -6.30
N PRO A 97 15.03 -4.07 -6.72
CA PRO A 97 15.86 -3.23 -5.87
C PRO A 97 15.04 -2.14 -5.15
N LYS A 98 15.58 -1.56 -4.05
CA LYS A 98 14.90 -0.46 -3.32
C LYS A 98 14.59 0.77 -4.20
N THR A 99 15.31 0.91 -5.31
CA THR A 99 15.14 1.96 -6.33
C THR A 99 14.04 1.63 -7.34
N ALA A 100 13.36 0.49 -7.18
CA ALA A 100 12.29 0.10 -8.10
C ALA A 100 11.18 1.14 -8.17
N THR A 101 10.72 1.43 -9.39
CA THR A 101 9.69 2.44 -9.69
C THR A 101 8.29 1.85 -9.82
N ASP A 102 8.15 0.57 -9.51
CA ASP A 102 6.89 -0.15 -9.62
C ASP A 102 5.82 0.35 -8.67
N LYS A 103 4.61 0.44 -9.17
CA LYS A 103 3.40 0.56 -8.35
C LYS A 103 2.97 -0.83 -7.88
N LEU A 104 2.40 -0.89 -6.69
CA LEU A 104 1.87 -2.11 -6.10
C LEU A 104 0.35 -2.16 -6.25
N THR A 105 -0.16 -3.32 -6.63
CA THR A 105 -1.59 -3.64 -6.64
C THR A 105 -1.85 -4.79 -5.70
N TRP A 106 -2.97 -4.73 -4.97
CA TRP A 106 -3.34 -5.71 -3.97
C TRP A 106 -4.66 -6.38 -4.33
N SER A 107 -4.74 -7.67 -4.08
CA SER A 107 -5.96 -8.44 -4.29
C SER A 107 -6.12 -9.51 -3.21
N THR A 108 -7.34 -10.00 -3.04
CA THR A 108 -7.66 -11.12 -2.15
C THR A 108 -8.37 -12.21 -2.92
N SER A 109 -8.09 -13.46 -2.57
CA SER A 109 -8.79 -14.62 -3.14
C SER A 109 -10.25 -14.73 -2.65
N ASN A 110 -10.57 -14.14 -1.49
CA ASN A 110 -11.92 -14.19 -0.93
C ASN A 110 -12.26 -12.92 -0.12
N LYS A 111 -13.00 -12.00 -0.73
CA LYS A 111 -13.46 -10.75 -0.10
C LYS A 111 -14.45 -10.98 1.07
N LYS A 112 -15.15 -12.12 1.10
CA LYS A 112 -16.06 -12.45 2.20
C LYS A 112 -15.31 -12.83 3.48
N VAL A 113 -14.04 -13.27 3.37
CA VAL A 113 -13.17 -13.62 4.51
C VAL A 113 -12.25 -12.48 4.88
N VAL A 114 -11.52 -11.90 3.89
CA VAL A 114 -10.60 -10.78 4.09
C VAL A 114 -10.76 -9.77 2.97
N THR A 115 -10.91 -8.51 3.31
CA THR A 115 -10.81 -7.40 2.34
C THR A 115 -9.41 -6.80 2.36
N VAL A 116 -8.99 -6.20 1.24
CA VAL A 116 -7.73 -5.48 1.12
C VAL A 116 -7.94 -4.17 0.37
N THR A 117 -7.30 -3.10 0.84
CA THR A 117 -7.32 -1.79 0.19
C THR A 117 -6.16 -1.64 -0.81
N LYS A 118 -6.21 -0.60 -1.64
CA LYS A 118 -5.11 -0.23 -2.56
C LYS A 118 -3.77 0.01 -1.83
N SER A 119 -3.80 0.38 -0.56
CA SER A 119 -2.61 0.62 0.28
C SER A 119 -2.10 -0.62 1.03
N GLY A 120 -2.71 -1.80 0.85
CA GLY A 120 -2.34 -3.04 1.53
C GLY A 120 -2.90 -3.18 2.94
N LYS A 121 -3.87 -2.33 3.38
CA LYS A 121 -4.58 -2.55 4.65
C LYS A 121 -5.61 -3.65 4.46
N ILE A 122 -5.50 -4.72 5.25
CA ILE A 122 -6.44 -5.84 5.28
C ILE A 122 -7.39 -5.71 6.46
N LYS A 123 -8.61 -6.28 6.32
CA LYS A 123 -9.60 -6.39 7.40
C LYS A 123 -10.21 -7.79 7.38
N GLY A 124 -10.23 -8.45 8.54
CA GLY A 124 -10.89 -9.75 8.72
C GLY A 124 -12.42 -9.58 8.81
N VAL A 125 -13.14 -10.13 7.84
CA VAL A 125 -14.62 -10.00 7.73
C VAL A 125 -15.32 -11.21 8.35
N LYS A 126 -14.90 -12.41 7.97
CA LYS A 126 -15.48 -13.67 8.44
C LYS A 126 -14.35 -14.65 8.76
N THR A 127 -14.56 -15.53 9.74
CA THR A 127 -13.63 -16.63 10.04
C THR A 127 -13.39 -17.49 8.81
N GLY A 128 -12.15 -17.91 8.61
CA GLY A 128 -11.72 -18.67 7.45
C GLY A 128 -10.34 -18.22 6.97
N THR A 129 -9.95 -18.67 5.80
CA THR A 129 -8.64 -18.36 5.20
C THR A 129 -8.83 -17.70 3.84
N ALA A 130 -8.01 -16.70 3.56
CA ALA A 130 -7.89 -16.07 2.24
C ALA A 130 -6.43 -15.77 1.92
N THR A 131 -6.08 -15.81 0.65
CA THR A 131 -4.75 -15.42 0.17
C THR A 131 -4.78 -13.98 -0.31
N ILE A 132 -3.92 -13.15 0.26
CA ILE A 132 -3.66 -11.80 -0.23
C ILE A 132 -2.50 -11.87 -1.20
N THR A 133 -2.67 -11.27 -2.37
CA THR A 133 -1.62 -11.17 -3.40
C THR A 133 -1.25 -9.71 -3.60
N VAL A 134 0.04 -9.41 -3.58
CA VAL A 134 0.61 -8.16 -4.07
C VAL A 134 1.27 -8.41 -5.42
N LYS A 135 1.06 -7.50 -6.37
CA LYS A 135 1.66 -7.54 -7.71
C LYS A 135 2.28 -6.18 -8.03
N THR A 136 3.50 -6.21 -8.58
CA THR A 136 4.19 -5.02 -9.13
C THR A 136 3.74 -4.75 -10.55
N THR A 137 3.91 -3.52 -11.06
CA THR A 137 3.62 -3.18 -12.47
C THR A 137 4.53 -3.94 -13.44
N SER A 138 5.74 -4.33 -13.01
CA SER A 138 6.65 -5.20 -13.77
C SER A 138 6.29 -6.70 -13.72
N GLY A 139 5.18 -7.07 -13.04
CA GLY A 139 4.63 -8.44 -13.04
C GLY A 139 5.11 -9.34 -11.89
N LYS A 140 5.99 -8.87 -10.98
CA LYS A 140 6.42 -9.67 -9.82
C LYS A 140 5.28 -9.79 -8.81
N LYS A 141 5.16 -10.98 -8.18
CA LYS A 141 4.08 -11.30 -7.24
C LYS A 141 4.63 -11.87 -5.94
N ALA A 142 3.94 -11.58 -4.83
CA ALA A 142 4.11 -12.28 -3.55
C ALA A 142 2.75 -12.47 -2.90
N THR A 143 2.62 -13.48 -2.06
CA THR A 143 1.36 -13.86 -1.42
C THR A 143 1.51 -13.95 0.08
N CYS A 144 0.40 -13.72 0.79
CA CYS A 144 0.27 -13.93 2.23
C CYS A 144 -1.02 -14.71 2.51
N LYS A 145 -0.89 -15.86 3.15
CA LYS A 145 -2.03 -16.64 3.65
C LYS A 145 -2.55 -15.97 4.94
N VAL A 146 -3.75 -15.42 4.91
CA VAL A 146 -4.35 -14.74 6.06
C VAL A 146 -5.45 -15.65 6.63
N THR A 147 -5.29 -16.04 7.89
CA THR A 147 -6.31 -16.79 8.64
C THR A 147 -7.06 -15.84 9.56
N VAL A 148 -8.37 -15.74 9.39
CA VAL A 148 -9.23 -14.96 10.27
C VAL A 148 -9.78 -15.88 11.35
N VAL A 149 -9.40 -15.63 12.59
CA VAL A 149 -9.86 -16.37 13.76
C VAL A 149 -11.03 -15.64 14.44
N LYS A 150 -11.81 -16.35 15.25
CA LYS A 150 -12.86 -15.72 16.07
C LYS A 150 -12.24 -14.60 16.91
N SER A 151 -12.93 -13.49 17.02
CA SER A 151 -12.62 -12.51 18.06
C SER A 151 -13.03 -13.15 19.40
N ASN A 152 -12.08 -13.49 20.24
CA ASN A 152 -12.39 -13.81 21.62
C ASN A 152 -12.75 -12.49 22.32
N LYS A 153 -13.93 -11.95 22.02
CA LYS A 153 -14.62 -11.14 23.01
C LYS A 153 -14.99 -12.12 24.12
N LYS A 154 -14.20 -12.17 25.17
CA LYS A 154 -14.63 -12.78 26.42
C LYS A 154 -15.90 -12.02 26.77
N SER A 155 -17.04 -12.71 26.73
CA SER A 155 -18.30 -12.18 27.24
C SER A 155 -17.99 -11.71 28.64
N ALA A 156 -18.17 -10.43 28.94
CA ALA A 156 -17.90 -9.92 30.27
C ALA A 156 -18.82 -10.68 31.22
N GLY A 157 -18.24 -11.48 32.08
CA GLY A 157 -18.99 -12.08 33.18
C GLY A 157 -19.45 -10.96 34.09
N ILE A 158 -20.75 -10.89 34.40
CA ILE A 158 -21.28 -10.00 35.40
C ILE A 158 -21.54 -10.78 36.68
N LYS A 159 -21.06 -10.25 37.81
CA LYS A 159 -21.34 -10.78 39.15
C LYS A 159 -22.09 -9.75 39.93
N LEU A 160 -23.16 -10.14 40.58
CA LEU A 160 -23.90 -9.33 41.52
C LEU A 160 -23.41 -9.59 42.94
N SER A 161 -23.41 -8.56 43.79
CA SER A 161 -23.10 -8.68 45.21
C SER A 161 -24.06 -9.57 46.01
N ALA A 162 -25.27 -9.78 45.50
CA ALA A 162 -26.23 -10.75 46.01
C ALA A 162 -27.11 -11.31 44.89
N LYS A 163 -27.39 -12.62 44.92
CA LYS A 163 -28.33 -13.30 44.01
C LYS A 163 -29.78 -13.21 44.50
N LYS A 164 -29.97 -13.08 45.80
CA LYS A 164 -31.27 -12.95 46.47
C LYS A 164 -31.09 -11.94 47.61
N LEU A 165 -32.01 -11.06 47.78
CA LEU A 165 -32.03 -10.05 48.83
C LEU A 165 -33.47 -9.84 49.31
N THR A 166 -33.66 -9.92 50.62
CA THR A 166 -34.93 -9.61 51.24
C THR A 166 -34.77 -8.28 51.96
N LEU A 167 -35.68 -7.35 51.72
CA LEU A 167 -35.73 -6.03 52.36
C LEU A 167 -36.99 -5.91 53.19
N LYS A 168 -36.87 -5.28 54.32
CA LYS A 168 -38.05 -4.79 55.08
C LYS A 168 -38.64 -3.60 54.35
N GLN A 169 -39.95 -3.38 54.49
CA GLN A 169 -40.62 -2.21 53.92
C GLN A 169 -39.89 -0.92 54.34
N ASN A 170 -39.78 0.02 53.43
CA ASN A 170 -39.10 1.31 53.63
C ASN A 170 -37.58 1.23 53.92
N THR A 171 -36.93 0.10 53.62
CA THR A 171 -35.45 -0.01 53.67
C THR A 171 -34.85 -0.08 52.30
N THR A 172 -33.64 0.43 52.16
CA THR A 172 -32.86 0.39 50.90
C THR A 172 -31.57 -0.36 51.08
N LYS A 173 -31.11 -1.02 50.02
CA LYS A 173 -29.79 -1.65 49.97
C LYS A 173 -29.19 -1.54 48.58
N GLN A 174 -27.93 -1.15 48.52
CA GLN A 174 -27.22 -1.01 47.26
C GLN A 174 -26.75 -2.38 46.76
N LEU A 175 -27.12 -2.73 45.51
CA LEU A 175 -26.54 -3.82 44.77
C LEU A 175 -25.36 -3.33 43.97
N LYS A 176 -24.25 -4.09 44.00
CA LYS A 176 -23.07 -3.84 43.15
C LYS A 176 -22.98 -4.90 42.05
N ALA A 177 -22.81 -4.45 40.83
CA ALA A 177 -22.45 -5.29 39.70
C ALA A 177 -20.94 -5.16 39.41
N THR A 178 -20.25 -6.27 39.36
CA THR A 178 -18.82 -6.30 39.02
C THR A 178 -18.65 -6.98 37.66
N LEU A 179 -17.99 -6.30 36.73
CA LEU A 179 -17.62 -6.84 35.44
C LEU A 179 -16.20 -7.43 35.50
N ASP A 180 -15.89 -8.37 34.63
CA ASP A 180 -14.53 -8.88 34.48
C ASP A 180 -13.54 -7.76 34.12
N LYS A 181 -12.29 -7.84 34.61
CA LYS A 181 -11.23 -6.81 34.54
C LYS A 181 -11.01 -6.13 33.18
N ASN A 182 -11.46 -6.74 32.08
CA ASN A 182 -11.28 -6.23 30.71
C ASN A 182 -12.61 -5.98 29.98
N ALA A 183 -13.72 -5.85 30.73
CA ALA A 183 -15.02 -5.55 30.17
C ALA A 183 -15.12 -4.05 29.84
N THR A 184 -15.56 -3.73 28.64
CA THR A 184 -15.85 -2.35 28.19
C THR A 184 -17.36 -2.07 28.18
N ASP A 185 -18.15 -3.04 28.64
CA ASP A 185 -19.60 -2.97 28.62
C ASP A 185 -20.12 -2.10 29.77
N LYS A 186 -21.19 -1.35 29.53
CA LYS A 186 -21.91 -0.59 30.55
C LYS A 186 -22.96 -1.48 31.20
N VAL A 187 -23.12 -1.35 32.51
CA VAL A 187 -24.19 -2.03 33.25
C VAL A 187 -25.44 -1.16 33.25
N THR A 188 -26.59 -1.75 32.87
CA THR A 188 -27.90 -1.14 32.97
C THR A 188 -28.72 -1.94 33.99
N TRP A 189 -29.51 -1.25 34.80
CA TRP A 189 -30.38 -1.85 35.81
C TRP A 189 -31.84 -1.71 35.41
N SER A 190 -32.61 -2.76 35.64
CA SER A 190 -34.05 -2.73 35.44
C SER A 190 -34.75 -3.53 36.52
N SER A 191 -35.98 -3.18 36.86
CA SER A 191 -36.86 -3.94 37.76
C SER A 191 -38.05 -4.46 36.96
N SER A 192 -38.40 -5.73 37.18
CA SER A 192 -39.63 -6.34 36.63
C SER A 192 -40.88 -5.76 37.25
N ASN A 193 -40.77 -5.26 38.50
CA ASN A 193 -41.87 -4.58 39.21
C ASN A 193 -41.32 -3.31 39.87
N LYS A 194 -41.81 -2.15 39.46
CA LYS A 194 -41.42 -0.84 40.00
C LYS A 194 -42.29 -0.40 41.19
N LYS A 195 -43.31 -1.16 41.53
CA LYS A 195 -44.25 -0.84 42.62
C LYS A 195 -43.91 -1.51 43.95
N VAL A 196 -42.88 -2.37 43.96
CA VAL A 196 -42.39 -3.09 45.15
C VAL A 196 -41.08 -2.48 45.62
#